data_85796dfc159b0d81a57b3da844697c02
#
_entry.id   85796dfc159b0d81a57b3da844697c02
#
_cell.length_a   1.000
_cell.length_b   1.000
_cell.length_c   1.000
_cell.angle_alpha   90.00
_cell.angle_beta   90.00
_cell.angle_gamma   90.00
#
_symmetry.space_group_name_H-M   'P 1'
#
loop_
_entity.id
_entity.type
_entity.pdbx_description
1 polymer ?
#
loop_
_entity_poly.entity_id
_entity_poly.type
_entity_poly.pdbx_seq_one_letter_code
_entity_poly.pdbx_strand_id
1 'polypeptide(L)'
;YIFNYTIQKTDPQNFRLVLAAFYKDGNMSKELSLNVDNRWGFFIRNVTRIARVTGSIINGENFPSPNNTATKWNVGGTDLGIIWEMQPGKYGIFFGDTFGYDFKPNPANPGPNGGSWRSNVLAFSEDNDLEDGLSFSNMVTDDKGYAREIIYGGKDSSGNGDWTSIPTAAIRANGIDYVHYFNMRNWTGWVTNYSGIYKSADNGLTWAKCKDITFSSYSFFGQVGYFKKDGYVYMIGTQTGRDSNAKLARFHETDIENKTAYEYWNASTNQWIKGNENEATVLIEDKVGELSFIYNETHKKWIIAYFNADRYNITMRTAEDITGPWSEPYELANGREYAQLYGSYIHPLSVTGDNLYFTMSMWMPYNVFLMKAELADMGEF
;
A
#
# COMPACT_ATOMS: atom_id res chain seq x y z
N TYR A 1 -42.74 -21.78 -0.37
CA TYR A 1 -42.68 -20.88 0.76
C TYR A 1 -41.42 -20.03 0.62
N ILE A 2 -41.52 -18.69 0.84
CA ILE A 2 -40.41 -17.79 0.91
C ILE A 2 -40.18 -17.48 2.39
N PHE A 3 -38.97 -17.74 2.88
CA PHE A 3 -38.56 -17.39 4.22
C PHE A 3 -37.60 -16.22 4.14
N ASN A 4 -37.91 -15.13 4.82
CA ASN A 4 -37.02 -13.98 4.92
C ASN A 4 -36.43 -13.95 6.35
N TYR A 5 -35.14 -13.95 6.46
CA TYR A 5 -34.43 -13.67 7.71
C TYR A 5 -33.67 -12.37 7.57
N THR A 6 -33.95 -11.42 8.42
CA THR A 6 -33.21 -10.16 8.47
C THR A 6 -32.10 -10.29 9.50
N ILE A 7 -30.85 -10.22 9.05
CA ILE A 7 -29.69 -10.25 9.94
C ILE A 7 -29.76 -9.07 10.90
N GLN A 8 -29.56 -9.36 12.20
CA GLN A 8 -29.58 -8.36 13.26
C GLN A 8 -28.16 -8.09 13.75
N LYS A 9 -27.92 -6.87 14.26
CA LYS A 9 -26.63 -6.47 14.83
C LYS A 9 -26.18 -7.35 16.02
N THR A 10 -27.17 -7.98 16.67
CA THR A 10 -26.96 -8.89 17.81
C THR A 10 -26.73 -10.34 17.41
N ASP A 11 -26.90 -10.68 16.14
CA ASP A 11 -26.61 -12.02 15.68
C ASP A 11 -25.11 -12.33 15.76
N PRO A 12 -24.70 -13.58 15.98
CA PRO A 12 -23.29 -13.97 15.97
C PRO A 12 -22.61 -13.58 14.65
N GLN A 13 -21.31 -13.25 14.70
CA GLN A 13 -20.54 -12.89 13.52
C GLN A 13 -20.55 -13.99 12.44
N ASN A 14 -20.48 -15.24 12.87
CA ASN A 14 -20.63 -16.40 11.99
C ASN A 14 -21.70 -17.29 12.56
N PHE A 15 -22.74 -17.59 11.77
CA PHE A 15 -23.78 -18.53 12.16
C PHE A 15 -24.29 -19.31 10.93
N ARG A 16 -24.94 -20.40 11.22
CA ARG A 16 -25.53 -21.27 10.20
C ARG A 16 -27.04 -21.17 10.27
N LEU A 17 -27.68 -20.70 9.20
CA LEU A 17 -29.12 -20.82 9.01
C LEU A 17 -29.43 -22.23 8.53
N VAL A 18 -30.32 -22.90 9.23
CA VAL A 18 -30.77 -24.24 8.88
C VAL A 18 -32.28 -24.20 8.66
N LEU A 19 -32.68 -24.58 7.45
CA LEU A 19 -34.09 -24.78 7.10
C LEU A 19 -34.34 -26.28 6.99
N ALA A 20 -35.23 -26.80 7.85
CA ALA A 20 -35.67 -28.19 7.81
C ALA A 20 -37.16 -28.24 7.50
N ALA A 21 -37.54 -29.02 6.53
CA ALA A 21 -38.94 -29.32 6.24
C ALA A 21 -39.28 -30.71 6.78
N PHE A 22 -40.40 -30.79 7.50
CA PHE A 22 -40.88 -32.07 8.07
C PHE A 22 -42.16 -32.50 7.38
N TYR A 23 -42.28 -33.78 7.15
CA TYR A 23 -43.55 -34.38 6.76
C TYR A 23 -44.52 -34.42 7.95
N LYS A 24 -45.81 -34.64 7.69
CA LYS A 24 -46.85 -34.75 8.73
C LYS A 24 -46.61 -35.89 9.74
N ASP A 25 -45.82 -36.87 9.37
CA ASP A 25 -45.41 -38.00 10.21
C ASP A 25 -44.19 -37.67 11.11
N GLY A 26 -43.66 -36.47 11.03
CA GLY A 26 -42.51 -36.05 11.81
C GLY A 26 -41.14 -36.33 11.16
N ASN A 27 -41.11 -37.00 10.02
CA ASN A 27 -39.87 -37.26 9.30
C ASN A 27 -39.37 -36.00 8.58
N MET A 28 -38.08 -35.75 8.65
CA MET A 28 -37.42 -34.61 7.95
C MET A 28 -37.21 -34.96 6.47
N SER A 29 -37.71 -34.11 5.58
CA SER A 29 -37.60 -34.34 4.14
C SER A 29 -36.21 -33.93 3.60
N LYS A 30 -35.75 -32.81 4.02
CA LYS A 30 -34.45 -32.24 3.59
C LYS A 30 -34.06 -31.09 4.51
N GLU A 31 -32.81 -31.06 4.85
CA GLU A 31 -32.15 -29.89 5.47
C GLU A 31 -31.46 -29.06 4.40
N LEU A 32 -31.71 -27.77 4.38
CA LEU A 32 -30.94 -26.79 3.63
C LEU A 32 -30.22 -25.92 4.65
N SER A 33 -28.90 -25.80 4.51
CA SER A 33 -28.12 -24.97 5.38
C SER A 33 -27.37 -23.88 4.58
N LEU A 34 -27.33 -22.67 5.14
CA LEU A 34 -26.58 -21.54 4.64
C LEU A 34 -25.66 -21.07 5.76
N ASN A 35 -24.36 -21.04 5.51
CA ASN A 35 -23.44 -20.39 6.40
C ASN A 35 -23.55 -18.88 6.16
N VAL A 36 -23.85 -18.12 7.22
CA VAL A 36 -23.98 -16.67 7.18
C VAL A 36 -22.79 -16.09 7.91
N ASP A 37 -22.07 -15.22 7.21
CA ASP A 37 -21.05 -14.37 7.78
C ASP A 37 -21.70 -13.04 8.09
N ASN A 38 -22.04 -12.84 9.37
CA ASN A 38 -22.63 -11.60 9.87
C ASN A 38 -21.51 -10.66 10.31
N ARG A 39 -20.69 -10.22 9.38
CA ARG A 39 -19.74 -9.17 9.64
C ARG A 39 -20.47 -7.82 9.62
N TRP A 40 -21.04 -7.45 10.76
CA TRP A 40 -21.46 -6.08 10.99
C TRP A 40 -20.23 -5.21 10.93
N GLY A 41 -20.14 -4.40 9.96
CA GLY A 41 -19.02 -3.52 9.79
C GLY A 41 -18.87 -3.10 8.35
N PHE A 42 -17.84 -2.43 8.19
CA PHE A 42 -17.32 -1.83 7.02
C PHE A 42 -16.98 -2.87 5.94
N PHE A 43 -17.49 -2.74 4.77
CA PHE A 43 -17.18 -3.61 3.65
C PHE A 43 -16.88 -2.80 2.38
N ILE A 44 -16.32 -3.47 1.39
CA ILE A 44 -15.95 -2.90 0.09
C ILE A 44 -16.82 -3.49 -1.00
N ARG A 45 -17.12 -2.65 -1.99
CA ARG A 45 -17.79 -3.05 -3.22
C ARG A 45 -17.23 -2.29 -4.42
N ASN A 46 -17.62 -2.71 -5.61
CA ASN A 46 -17.32 -2.02 -6.86
C ASN A 46 -15.83 -1.70 -7.07
N VAL A 47 -14.95 -2.69 -6.77
CA VAL A 47 -13.52 -2.50 -7.01
C VAL A 47 -13.27 -2.46 -8.51
N THR A 48 -12.71 -1.35 -8.99
CA THR A 48 -12.48 -1.12 -10.42
C THR A 48 -11.12 -0.50 -10.68
N ARG A 49 -10.54 -0.82 -11.84
CA ARG A 49 -9.38 -0.12 -12.36
C ARG A 49 -9.84 1.11 -13.12
N ILE A 50 -9.44 2.30 -12.65
CA ILE A 50 -9.85 3.57 -13.24
C ILE A 50 -8.93 3.96 -14.40
N ALA A 51 -7.60 3.93 -14.18
CA ALA A 51 -6.65 4.50 -15.13
C ALA A 51 -5.30 3.79 -15.11
N ARG A 52 -4.56 3.93 -16.21
CA ARG A 52 -3.12 3.69 -16.26
C ARG A 52 -2.38 4.93 -15.76
N VAL A 53 -1.57 4.79 -14.73
CA VAL A 53 -0.81 5.91 -14.13
C VAL A 53 0.52 6.12 -14.85
N THR A 54 1.22 5.04 -15.20
CA THR A 54 2.56 5.08 -15.82
C THR A 54 2.63 4.32 -17.13
N GLY A 55 3.68 4.57 -17.92
CA GLY A 55 3.95 3.91 -19.19
C GLY A 55 3.43 4.66 -20.40
N SER A 56 3.37 3.95 -21.51
CA SER A 56 2.82 4.46 -22.78
C SER A 56 1.31 4.34 -22.83
N ILE A 57 0.66 5.17 -23.63
CA ILE A 57 -0.72 4.96 -24.05
C ILE A 57 -0.76 3.68 -24.90
N ILE A 58 -1.65 2.74 -24.53
CA ILE A 58 -1.84 1.48 -25.25
C ILE A 58 -3.18 1.52 -25.99
N ASN A 59 -3.13 1.39 -27.31
CA ASN A 59 -4.35 1.35 -28.13
C ASN A 59 -5.20 0.12 -27.77
N GLY A 60 -6.48 0.36 -27.51
CA GLY A 60 -7.43 -0.70 -27.16
C GLY A 60 -7.63 -0.89 -25.65
N GLU A 61 -6.90 -0.21 -24.79
CA GLU A 61 -7.29 -0.10 -23.39
C GLU A 61 -8.56 0.75 -23.25
N ASN A 62 -9.47 0.29 -22.40
CA ASN A 62 -10.78 0.92 -22.19
C ASN A 62 -10.83 1.85 -20.96
N PHE A 63 -9.67 2.28 -20.48
CA PHE A 63 -9.50 3.23 -19.39
C PHE A 63 -8.45 4.29 -19.76
N PRO A 64 -8.51 5.49 -19.16
CA PRO A 64 -7.61 6.59 -19.47
C PRO A 64 -6.15 6.31 -19.09
N SER A 65 -5.24 7.03 -19.77
CA SER A 65 -3.80 7.08 -19.48
C SER A 65 -3.35 8.54 -19.55
N PRO A 66 -3.61 9.35 -18.50
CA PRO A 66 -3.46 10.80 -18.56
C PRO A 66 -2.00 11.26 -18.69
N ASN A 67 -1.04 10.46 -18.24
CA ASN A 67 0.32 10.93 -18.08
C ASN A 67 1.24 10.65 -19.28
N ASN A 68 1.08 9.51 -19.96
CA ASN A 68 1.99 9.07 -21.05
C ASN A 68 3.48 9.24 -20.65
N THR A 69 3.86 8.66 -19.51
CA THR A 69 5.14 8.93 -18.85
C THR A 69 6.35 8.46 -19.68
N ALA A 70 6.14 7.46 -20.56
CA ALA A 70 7.18 6.97 -21.45
C ALA A 70 7.69 8.07 -22.40
N THR A 71 6.76 8.84 -22.97
CA THR A 71 7.10 9.92 -23.91
C THR A 71 7.52 11.20 -23.22
N LYS A 72 6.80 11.59 -22.14
CA LYS A 72 7.04 12.87 -21.48
C LYS A 72 8.31 12.88 -20.65
N TRP A 73 8.60 11.80 -19.92
CA TRP A 73 9.65 11.79 -18.90
C TRP A 73 10.59 10.58 -18.97
N ASN A 74 10.56 9.84 -20.07
CA ASN A 74 11.36 8.63 -20.25
C ASN A 74 11.11 7.57 -19.17
N VAL A 75 9.85 7.37 -18.78
CA VAL A 75 9.40 6.36 -17.83
C VAL A 75 8.47 5.40 -18.58
N GLY A 76 9.04 4.36 -19.20
CA GLY A 76 8.30 3.36 -19.95
C GLY A 76 7.77 2.22 -19.09
N GLY A 77 8.53 1.82 -18.09
CA GLY A 77 8.17 0.79 -17.11
C GLY A 77 8.60 1.19 -15.71
N THR A 78 7.73 1.02 -14.73
CA THR A 78 7.98 1.28 -13.31
C THR A 78 6.89 0.65 -12.44
N ASP A 79 7.09 0.65 -11.13
CA ASP A 79 6.17 0.05 -10.17
C ASP A 79 5.93 0.92 -8.92
N LEU A 80 5.20 0.39 -7.96
CA LEU A 80 4.81 0.96 -6.67
C LEU A 80 3.79 2.11 -6.81
N GLY A 81 4.19 3.37 -6.76
CA GLY A 81 3.27 4.51 -6.74
C GLY A 81 2.93 4.93 -5.32
N ILE A 82 3.96 5.05 -4.48
CA ILE A 82 3.86 5.48 -3.08
C ILE A 82 3.48 6.95 -3.04
N ILE A 83 2.29 7.25 -2.56
CA ILE A 83 1.72 8.59 -2.60
C ILE A 83 1.57 9.17 -1.19
N TRP A 84 1.89 10.47 -1.04
CA TRP A 84 1.67 11.23 0.19
C TRP A 84 1.27 12.67 -0.13
N GLU A 85 0.56 13.29 0.80
CA GLU A 85 0.24 14.70 0.71
C GLU A 85 1.42 15.54 1.22
N MET A 86 1.98 16.37 0.34
CA MET A 86 3.08 17.31 0.65
C MET A 86 2.56 18.63 1.22
N GLN A 87 1.48 19.11 0.65
CA GLN A 87 0.72 20.30 1.05
C GLN A 87 -0.75 20.05 0.69
N PRO A 88 -1.71 20.76 1.27
CA PRO A 88 -3.11 20.56 0.91
C PRO A 88 -3.35 20.58 -0.59
N GLY A 89 -3.83 19.44 -1.13
CA GLY A 89 -4.10 19.23 -2.54
C GLY A 89 -2.86 19.09 -3.44
N LYS A 90 -1.66 18.88 -2.87
CA LYS A 90 -0.42 18.61 -3.61
C LYS A 90 0.21 17.34 -3.12
N TYR A 91 0.50 16.45 -4.03
CA TYR A 91 0.96 15.09 -3.75
C TYR A 91 2.32 14.82 -4.38
N GLY A 92 3.17 14.11 -3.65
CA GLY A 92 4.35 13.45 -4.18
C GLY A 92 4.05 11.98 -4.43
N ILE A 93 4.65 11.39 -5.46
CA ILE A 93 4.45 9.99 -5.82
C ILE A 93 5.81 9.39 -6.17
N PHE A 94 6.33 8.53 -5.28
CA PHE A 94 7.53 7.76 -5.55
C PHE A 94 7.20 6.46 -6.29
N PHE A 95 8.04 6.15 -7.26
CA PHE A 95 8.05 4.87 -7.98
C PHE A 95 9.34 4.11 -7.66
N GLY A 96 9.31 2.78 -7.79
CA GLY A 96 10.47 1.92 -7.63
C GLY A 96 11.36 1.87 -8.86
N ASP A 97 12.00 0.72 -9.11
CA ASP A 97 12.87 0.54 -10.27
C ASP A 97 12.18 1.00 -11.56
N THR A 98 12.82 1.89 -12.28
CA THR A 98 12.22 2.61 -13.41
C THR A 98 13.09 2.48 -14.64
N PHE A 99 12.47 2.18 -15.79
CA PHE A 99 13.12 1.96 -17.07
C PHE A 99 12.62 2.97 -18.13
N GLY A 100 13.45 3.27 -19.12
CA GLY A 100 13.21 4.31 -20.09
C GLY A 100 12.14 3.97 -21.14
N TYR A 101 12.04 4.86 -22.15
CA TYR A 101 11.08 4.70 -23.27
C TYR A 101 11.36 3.47 -24.14
N ASP A 102 12.55 2.89 -24.07
CA ASP A 102 12.94 1.62 -24.67
C ASP A 102 12.42 0.39 -23.92
N PHE A 103 11.84 0.57 -22.74
CA PHE A 103 11.12 -0.48 -22.02
C PHE A 103 9.99 -1.04 -22.88
N LYS A 104 9.90 -2.37 -22.93
CA LYS A 104 8.81 -3.08 -23.62
C LYS A 104 8.31 -4.22 -22.74
N PRO A 105 7.00 -4.24 -22.42
CA PRO A 105 6.41 -5.40 -21.76
C PRO A 105 6.72 -6.68 -22.54
N ASN A 106 7.21 -7.69 -21.86
CA ASN A 106 7.56 -8.97 -22.46
C ASN A 106 6.87 -10.12 -21.75
N PRO A 107 5.78 -10.70 -22.30
CA PRO A 107 5.07 -11.81 -21.66
C PRO A 107 5.92 -13.07 -21.42
N ALA A 108 6.97 -13.29 -22.22
CA ALA A 108 7.87 -14.41 -22.04
C ALA A 108 8.94 -14.18 -20.96
N ASN A 109 9.20 -12.92 -20.60
CA ASN A 109 10.08 -12.51 -19.52
C ASN A 109 9.51 -11.25 -18.86
N PRO A 110 8.47 -11.38 -18.04
CA PRO A 110 7.79 -10.24 -17.44
C PRO A 110 8.64 -9.52 -16.39
N GLY A 111 8.29 -8.26 -16.13
CA GLY A 111 8.94 -7.43 -15.13
C GLY A 111 9.94 -6.43 -15.73
N PRO A 112 10.88 -5.93 -14.90
CA PRO A 112 11.83 -4.89 -15.28
C PRO A 112 12.77 -5.33 -16.41
N ASN A 113 12.88 -4.48 -17.43
CA ASN A 113 13.79 -4.67 -18.55
C ASN A 113 14.09 -3.35 -19.27
N GLY A 114 15.03 -3.34 -20.21
CA GLY A 114 15.39 -2.16 -20.96
C GLY A 114 16.50 -1.34 -20.32
N GLY A 115 16.80 -0.20 -20.94
CA GLY A 115 17.83 0.72 -20.50
C GLY A 115 17.31 1.90 -19.66
N SER A 116 18.21 2.85 -19.40
CA SER A 116 17.91 4.04 -18.58
C SER A 116 17.35 3.69 -17.20
N TRP A 117 17.92 2.67 -16.56
CA TRP A 117 17.49 2.21 -15.26
C TRP A 117 17.82 3.19 -14.14
N ARG A 118 16.81 3.56 -13.38
CA ARG A 118 16.84 4.35 -12.13
C ARG A 118 16.20 3.55 -11.02
N SER A 119 16.79 3.50 -9.84
CA SER A 119 16.25 2.77 -8.67
C SER A 119 14.90 3.30 -8.20
N ASN A 120 14.62 4.54 -8.50
CA ASN A 120 13.37 5.22 -8.14
C ASN A 120 13.28 6.54 -8.89
N VAL A 121 12.05 7.05 -9.05
CA VAL A 121 11.77 8.39 -9.58
C VAL A 121 10.61 9.01 -8.81
N LEU A 122 10.46 10.34 -8.91
CA LEU A 122 9.45 11.10 -8.18
C LEU A 122 8.60 11.93 -9.15
N ALA A 123 7.28 11.78 -9.05
CA ALA A 123 6.30 12.62 -9.71
C ALA A 123 5.58 13.51 -8.69
N PHE A 124 4.96 14.58 -9.21
CA PHE A 124 4.08 15.47 -8.48
C PHE A 124 2.70 15.49 -9.11
N SER A 125 1.67 15.60 -8.29
CA SER A 125 0.29 15.75 -8.71
C SER A 125 -0.40 16.86 -7.92
N GLU A 126 -1.30 17.58 -8.57
CA GLU A 126 -2.25 18.51 -7.95
C GLU A 126 -3.69 18.07 -8.26
N ASP A 127 -3.84 16.80 -8.65
CA ASP A 127 -5.11 16.21 -9.03
C ASP A 127 -5.94 15.89 -7.78
N ASN A 128 -7.11 16.49 -7.70
CA ASN A 128 -8.06 16.31 -6.60
C ASN A 128 -9.39 15.69 -7.07
N ASP A 129 -9.46 15.27 -8.34
CA ASP A 129 -10.56 14.52 -8.93
C ASP A 129 -10.00 13.26 -9.61
N LEU A 130 -10.10 12.12 -8.94
CA LEU A 130 -9.53 10.86 -9.42
C LEU A 130 -10.51 10.01 -10.26
N GLU A 131 -11.68 10.51 -10.57
CA GLU A 131 -12.69 9.74 -11.33
C GLU A 131 -12.26 9.52 -12.80
N ASP A 132 -11.44 10.39 -13.35
CA ASP A 132 -10.88 10.28 -14.69
C ASP A 132 -9.42 9.83 -14.74
N GLY A 133 -8.83 9.54 -13.57
CA GLY A 133 -7.46 9.06 -13.43
C GLY A 133 -6.63 9.87 -12.43
N LEU A 134 -5.33 9.60 -12.38
CA LEU A 134 -4.36 10.35 -11.59
C LEU A 134 -3.38 11.05 -12.53
N SER A 135 -3.52 12.35 -12.68
CA SER A 135 -2.67 13.16 -13.55
C SER A 135 -1.47 13.74 -12.82
N PHE A 136 -0.33 13.84 -13.52
CA PHE A 136 0.89 14.45 -12.98
C PHE A 136 1.05 15.88 -13.48
N SER A 137 1.33 16.79 -12.56
CA SER A 137 1.73 18.15 -12.91
C SER A 137 3.18 18.18 -13.43
N ASN A 138 4.07 17.36 -12.85
CA ASN A 138 5.48 17.27 -13.28
C ASN A 138 6.15 16.01 -12.67
N MET A 139 7.41 15.78 -13.05
CA MET A 139 8.36 14.88 -12.40
C MET A 139 9.66 15.59 -12.08
N VAL A 140 10.44 15.09 -11.13
CA VAL A 140 11.80 15.58 -10.89
C VAL A 140 12.68 15.07 -12.03
N THR A 141 13.26 15.98 -12.82
CA THR A 141 13.96 15.66 -14.07
C THR A 141 15.44 16.02 -14.05
N ASP A 142 16.18 15.44 -14.97
CA ASP A 142 17.52 15.88 -15.40
C ASP A 142 17.44 17.02 -16.43
N ASP A 143 18.59 17.46 -16.94
CA ASP A 143 18.72 18.54 -17.92
C ASP A 143 18.08 18.21 -19.28
N LYS A 144 17.77 16.92 -19.56
CA LYS A 144 17.09 16.46 -20.78
C LYS A 144 15.58 16.41 -20.62
N GLY A 145 15.06 16.71 -19.43
CA GLY A 145 13.65 16.58 -19.09
C GLY A 145 13.23 15.15 -18.77
N TYR A 146 14.16 14.23 -18.57
CA TYR A 146 13.88 12.86 -18.18
C TYR A 146 13.83 12.72 -16.67
N ALA A 147 12.90 11.90 -16.15
CA ALA A 147 12.80 11.62 -14.73
C ALA A 147 14.14 11.07 -14.21
N ARG A 148 14.69 11.73 -13.18
CA ARG A 148 15.98 11.35 -12.61
C ARG A 148 15.85 10.51 -11.35
N GLU A 149 16.89 9.74 -11.06
CA GLU A 149 17.00 8.99 -9.80
C GLU A 149 17.08 9.95 -8.60
N ILE A 150 16.35 9.63 -7.54
CA ILE A 150 16.29 10.44 -6.31
C ILE A 150 17.16 9.81 -5.23
N ILE A 151 16.92 8.56 -4.88
CA ILE A 151 17.70 7.78 -3.91
C ILE A 151 18.62 6.87 -4.69
N TYR A 152 19.90 7.07 -4.53
CA TYR A 152 20.92 6.33 -5.29
C TYR A 152 20.88 4.83 -4.97
N GLY A 153 21.00 4.01 -6.02
CA GLY A 153 21.26 2.59 -5.94
C GLY A 153 22.47 2.24 -6.80
N GLY A 154 23.39 1.45 -6.29
CA GLY A 154 24.70 1.19 -6.88
C GLY A 154 24.70 0.35 -8.15
N LYS A 155 23.57 -0.29 -8.52
CA LYS A 155 23.42 -1.17 -9.70
C LYS A 155 24.34 -2.41 -9.68
N ASP A 156 24.82 -2.79 -8.49
CA ASP A 156 25.66 -3.99 -8.32
C ASP A 156 24.79 -5.23 -8.14
N SER A 157 24.57 -5.97 -9.21
CA SER A 157 23.78 -7.21 -9.22
C SER A 157 24.58 -8.46 -8.83
N SER A 158 25.81 -8.32 -8.31
CA SER A 158 26.65 -9.45 -7.86
C SER A 158 26.04 -10.22 -6.66
N GLY A 159 25.10 -9.60 -5.94
CA GLY A 159 24.50 -10.14 -4.71
C GLY A 159 25.32 -9.84 -3.46
N ASN A 160 26.42 -9.07 -3.58
CA ASN A 160 27.29 -8.69 -2.47
C ASN A 160 27.35 -7.19 -2.22
N GLY A 161 26.84 -6.40 -3.16
CA GLY A 161 26.91 -4.94 -3.13
C GLY A 161 25.58 -4.26 -2.94
N ASP A 162 25.47 -3.07 -3.47
CA ASP A 162 24.29 -2.22 -3.52
C ASP A 162 23.62 -2.40 -4.89
N TRP A 163 22.52 -3.16 -4.93
CA TRP A 163 21.81 -3.39 -6.19
C TRP A 163 20.92 -2.21 -6.55
N THR A 164 19.97 -1.89 -5.68
CA THR A 164 19.00 -0.82 -5.90
C THR A 164 18.46 -0.29 -4.57
N SER A 165 17.87 0.90 -4.59
CA SER A 165 17.20 1.53 -3.44
C SER A 165 15.73 1.73 -3.72
N ILE A 166 14.88 1.00 -3.02
CA ILE A 166 13.43 0.95 -3.24
C ILE A 166 12.71 1.74 -2.15
N PRO A 167 11.93 2.78 -2.50
CA PRO A 167 11.07 3.48 -1.55
C PRO A 167 9.93 2.57 -1.07
N THR A 168 9.48 2.75 0.17
CA THR A 168 8.38 1.96 0.75
C THR A 168 7.26 2.82 1.31
N ALA A 169 7.57 4.00 1.84
CA ALA A 169 6.61 4.96 2.36
C ALA A 169 7.16 6.37 2.27
N ALA A 170 6.27 7.35 2.19
CA ALA A 170 6.64 8.75 2.32
C ALA A 170 5.64 9.51 3.20
N ILE A 171 6.08 10.60 3.82
CA ILE A 171 5.27 11.42 4.73
C ILE A 171 5.81 12.84 4.79
N ARG A 172 4.93 13.82 4.97
CA ARG A 172 5.32 15.17 5.39
C ARG A 172 5.13 15.31 6.90
N ALA A 173 6.23 15.60 7.59
CA ALA A 173 6.26 15.84 9.02
C ALA A 173 7.03 17.10 9.33
N ASN A 174 6.52 17.95 10.23
CA ASN A 174 7.16 19.19 10.64
C ASN A 174 7.65 20.06 9.44
N GLY A 175 6.86 20.13 8.35
CA GLY A 175 7.17 20.92 7.16
C GLY A 175 8.21 20.34 6.21
N ILE A 176 8.75 19.16 6.48
CA ILE A 176 9.77 18.44 5.70
C ILE A 176 9.16 17.17 5.13
N ASP A 177 9.51 16.82 3.89
CA ASP A 177 9.11 15.56 3.27
C ASP A 177 10.15 14.48 3.55
N TYR A 178 9.69 13.29 3.92
CA TYR A 178 10.53 12.14 4.23
C TYR A 178 10.11 10.94 3.40
N VAL A 179 11.09 10.14 2.97
CA VAL A 179 10.86 8.86 2.29
C VAL A 179 11.65 7.75 2.98
N HIS A 180 10.96 6.70 3.36
CA HIS A 180 11.57 5.46 3.84
C HIS A 180 11.90 4.59 2.64
N TYR A 181 13.06 3.92 2.67
CA TYR A 181 13.51 3.03 1.61
C TYR A 181 14.32 1.87 2.19
N PHE A 182 14.40 0.79 1.46
CA PHE A 182 15.40 -0.24 1.71
C PHE A 182 16.44 -0.26 0.59
N ASN A 183 17.66 -0.64 0.97
CA ASN A 183 18.75 -0.84 0.03
C ASN A 183 18.92 -2.35 -0.23
N MET A 184 18.60 -2.77 -1.45
CA MET A 184 18.61 -4.17 -1.85
C MET A 184 20.02 -4.64 -2.18
N ARG A 185 20.41 -5.79 -1.65
CA ARG A 185 21.65 -6.49 -1.97
C ARG A 185 21.41 -7.64 -2.94
N ASN A 186 20.35 -8.41 -2.71
CA ASN A 186 20.04 -9.57 -3.52
C ASN A 186 18.53 -9.85 -3.53
N TRP A 187 17.93 -9.92 -4.71
CA TRP A 187 16.50 -10.24 -4.84
C TRP A 187 16.18 -11.69 -4.52
N THR A 188 17.14 -12.61 -4.65
CA THR A 188 16.96 -13.98 -4.17
C THR A 188 16.88 -13.97 -2.64
N GLY A 189 15.71 -14.27 -2.12
CA GLY A 189 15.44 -14.24 -0.68
C GLY A 189 15.28 -12.84 -0.07
N TRP A 190 15.16 -11.79 -0.88
CA TRP A 190 14.91 -10.42 -0.42
C TRP A 190 15.95 -9.93 0.59
N VAL A 191 17.23 -10.14 0.29
CA VAL A 191 18.33 -9.75 1.18
C VAL A 191 18.64 -8.28 1.00
N THR A 192 18.43 -7.49 2.03
CA THR A 192 18.76 -6.07 2.08
C THR A 192 20.07 -5.80 2.82
N ASN A 193 20.72 -4.69 2.51
CA ASN A 193 21.85 -4.20 3.30
C ASN A 193 21.35 -3.49 4.57
N TYR A 194 20.35 -2.63 4.43
CA TYR A 194 19.71 -1.85 5.48
C TYR A 194 18.46 -1.16 4.92
N SER A 195 17.70 -0.53 5.81
CA SER A 195 16.68 0.46 5.45
C SER A 195 16.99 1.80 6.11
N GLY A 196 16.47 2.89 5.56
CA GLY A 196 16.75 4.23 6.05
C GLY A 196 15.75 5.27 5.54
N ILE A 197 16.05 6.53 5.83
CA ILE A 197 15.18 7.66 5.47
C ILE A 197 15.99 8.72 4.70
N TYR A 198 15.41 9.25 3.63
CA TYR A 198 15.82 10.50 3.00
C TYR A 198 14.82 11.60 3.32
N LYS A 199 15.28 12.85 3.32
CA LYS A 199 14.45 14.05 3.55
C LYS A 199 14.64 15.10 2.48
N SER A 200 13.60 15.90 2.27
CA SER A 200 13.57 17.07 1.41
C SER A 200 12.95 18.25 2.14
N ALA A 201 13.66 19.38 2.18
CA ALA A 201 13.17 20.61 2.75
C ALA A 201 12.66 21.62 1.69
N ASP A 202 12.71 21.26 0.41
CA ASP A 202 12.38 22.09 -0.73
C ASP A 202 11.25 21.51 -1.61
N ASN A 203 10.28 20.88 -0.95
CA ASN A 203 9.11 20.25 -1.60
C ASN A 203 9.50 19.21 -2.66
N GLY A 204 10.41 18.31 -2.32
CA GLY A 204 10.76 17.16 -3.14
C GLY A 204 11.78 17.41 -4.25
N LEU A 205 12.30 18.62 -4.39
CA LEU A 205 13.26 18.94 -5.47
C LEU A 205 14.65 18.35 -5.20
N THR A 206 15.14 18.44 -3.95
CA THR A 206 16.39 17.82 -3.54
C THR A 206 16.21 16.96 -2.29
N TRP A 207 17.01 15.92 -2.19
CA TRP A 207 16.89 14.92 -1.14
C TRP A 207 18.25 14.61 -0.51
N ALA A 208 18.27 14.46 0.81
CA ALA A 208 19.46 14.11 1.58
C ALA A 208 19.16 12.95 2.55
N LYS A 209 20.13 12.05 2.74
CA LYS A 209 20.01 10.93 3.68
C LYS A 209 20.00 11.42 5.13
N CYS A 210 19.05 10.95 5.93
CA CYS A 210 19.05 11.07 7.39
C CYS A 210 20.08 10.09 7.95
N LYS A 211 21.29 10.58 8.26
CA LYS A 211 22.46 9.73 8.56
C LYS A 211 22.30 8.87 9.82
N ASP A 212 21.53 9.37 10.79
CA ASP A 212 21.37 8.72 12.10
C ASP A 212 20.17 7.77 12.15
N ILE A 213 19.41 7.67 11.03
CA ILE A 213 18.26 6.76 10.94
C ILE A 213 18.58 5.59 10.01
N THR A 214 18.84 4.47 10.65
CA THR A 214 19.08 3.20 9.94
C THR A 214 18.38 2.06 10.66
N PHE A 215 17.78 1.16 9.88
CA PHE A 215 17.18 -0.08 10.33
C PHE A 215 18.01 -1.24 9.77
N SER A 216 18.26 -2.25 10.60
CA SER A 216 19.01 -3.43 10.16
C SER A 216 18.22 -4.21 9.10
N SER A 217 18.89 -5.06 8.34
CA SER A 217 18.25 -5.97 7.36
C SER A 217 17.25 -6.96 7.98
N TYR A 218 17.25 -7.10 9.30
CA TYR A 218 16.33 -7.97 10.06
C TYR A 218 15.24 -7.19 10.80
N SER A 219 15.24 -5.86 10.71
CA SER A 219 14.24 -5.02 11.37
C SER A 219 12.86 -5.27 10.81
N PHE A 220 11.84 -5.34 11.69
CA PHE A 220 10.43 -5.32 11.32
C PHE A 220 9.96 -3.95 10.83
N PHE A 221 10.84 -2.99 10.77
CA PHE A 221 10.60 -1.66 10.18
C PHE A 221 11.52 -1.42 8.98
N GLY A 222 11.91 -2.51 8.30
CA GLY A 222 12.67 -2.48 7.06
C GLY A 222 11.84 -2.02 5.86
N GLN A 223 10.55 -2.38 5.82
CA GLN A 223 9.54 -1.99 4.87
C GLN A 223 8.33 -1.48 5.63
N VAL A 224 7.85 -0.26 5.34
CA VAL A 224 6.85 0.40 6.19
C VAL A 224 5.78 1.13 5.37
N GLY A 225 4.64 1.41 6.04
CA GLY A 225 3.71 2.47 5.70
C GLY A 225 3.74 3.55 6.78
N TYR A 226 3.38 4.78 6.41
CA TYR A 226 3.26 5.92 7.32
C TYR A 226 1.87 6.56 7.25
N PHE A 227 1.38 7.02 8.40
CA PHE A 227 0.22 7.91 8.46
C PHE A 227 0.36 8.87 9.65
N LYS A 228 0.00 10.15 9.43
CA LYS A 228 0.08 11.17 10.48
C LYS A 228 -1.31 11.45 11.04
N LYS A 229 -1.44 11.38 12.38
CA LYS A 229 -2.65 11.75 13.10
C LYS A 229 -2.30 12.26 14.50
N ASP A 230 -2.98 13.34 14.92
CA ASP A 230 -2.88 13.91 16.27
C ASP A 230 -1.43 14.22 16.73
N GLY A 231 -0.60 14.73 15.80
CA GLY A 231 0.80 15.10 16.06
C GLY A 231 1.80 13.93 16.06
N TYR A 232 1.31 12.70 15.90
CA TYR A 232 2.14 11.51 15.75
C TYR A 232 2.19 11.04 14.29
N VAL A 233 3.34 10.54 13.90
CA VAL A 233 3.50 9.65 12.74
C VAL A 233 3.42 8.22 13.24
N TYR A 234 2.42 7.49 12.80
CA TYR A 234 2.30 6.05 12.99
C TYR A 234 3.05 5.33 11.86
N MET A 235 3.72 4.24 12.22
CA MET A 235 4.53 3.44 11.32
C MET A 235 4.13 1.97 11.49
N ILE A 236 3.46 1.39 10.51
CA ILE A 236 3.25 -0.06 10.43
C ILE A 236 4.36 -0.62 9.56
N GLY A 237 5.07 -1.62 10.05
CA GLY A 237 6.25 -2.15 9.38
C GLY A 237 6.33 -3.67 9.39
N THR A 238 7.09 -4.19 8.41
CA THR A 238 7.43 -5.59 8.23
C THR A 238 8.93 -5.74 8.00
N GLN A 239 9.46 -6.95 8.12
CA GLN A 239 10.74 -7.25 7.49
C GLN A 239 10.62 -7.03 5.99
N THR A 240 11.72 -6.66 5.34
CA THR A 240 11.73 -6.46 3.90
C THR A 240 11.32 -7.75 3.18
N GLY A 241 10.37 -7.65 2.26
CA GLY A 241 9.82 -8.79 1.54
C GLY A 241 8.32 -8.95 1.76
N ARG A 242 7.82 -10.19 1.67
CA ARG A 242 6.40 -10.49 1.62
C ARG A 242 5.96 -11.62 2.55
N ASP A 243 6.81 -12.01 3.50
CA ASP A 243 6.63 -13.22 4.32
C ASP A 243 6.56 -12.96 5.83
N SER A 244 6.50 -11.70 6.27
CA SER A 244 6.50 -11.38 7.69
C SER A 244 5.21 -10.74 8.18
N ASN A 245 4.93 -10.93 9.47
CA ASN A 245 3.88 -10.24 10.20
C ASN A 245 4.15 -8.73 10.27
N ALA A 246 3.10 -7.93 10.45
CA ALA A 246 3.26 -6.50 10.68
C ALA A 246 3.34 -6.15 12.17
N LYS A 247 4.14 -5.13 12.48
CA LYS A 247 4.30 -4.52 13.79
C LYS A 247 4.01 -3.02 13.73
N LEU A 248 3.78 -2.40 14.89
CA LEU A 248 3.40 -0.99 14.99
C LEU A 248 4.40 -0.20 15.84
N ALA A 249 4.77 0.95 15.32
CA ALA A 249 5.49 1.98 16.06
C ALA A 249 4.86 3.35 15.81
N ARG A 250 5.22 4.32 16.62
CA ARG A 250 4.91 5.73 16.42
C ARG A 250 6.02 6.63 16.94
N PHE A 251 6.01 7.86 16.51
CA PHE A 251 6.86 8.91 17.04
C PHE A 251 6.17 10.26 16.82
N HIS A 252 6.49 11.25 17.66
CA HIS A 252 6.01 12.60 17.41
C HIS A 252 6.59 13.13 16.10
N GLU A 253 5.84 13.89 15.31
CA GLU A 253 6.28 14.32 13.98
C GLU A 253 7.60 15.11 13.97
N THR A 254 7.96 15.75 15.09
CA THR A 254 9.26 16.41 15.29
C THR A 254 10.42 15.44 15.53
N ASP A 255 10.13 14.19 15.86
CA ASP A 255 11.11 13.18 16.26
C ASP A 255 11.45 12.15 15.17
N ILE A 256 10.98 12.37 13.94
CA ILE A 256 11.22 11.44 12.83
C ILE A 256 12.71 11.16 12.58
N GLU A 257 13.58 12.11 12.90
CA GLU A 257 15.05 11.97 12.81
C GLU A 257 15.70 11.50 14.12
N ASN A 258 14.89 11.13 15.14
CA ASN A 258 15.39 10.69 16.44
C ASN A 258 14.85 9.29 16.79
N LYS A 259 15.48 8.24 16.27
CA LYS A 259 15.03 6.85 16.46
C LYS A 259 14.93 6.46 17.94
N THR A 260 15.66 7.10 18.86
CA THR A 260 15.56 6.83 20.29
C THR A 260 14.26 7.34 20.93
N ALA A 261 13.55 8.23 20.24
CA ALA A 261 12.24 8.71 20.64
C ALA A 261 11.07 7.85 20.12
N TYR A 262 11.35 6.90 19.23
CA TYR A 262 10.31 6.02 18.67
C TYR A 262 9.70 5.15 19.77
N GLU A 263 8.39 4.99 19.73
CA GLU A 263 7.61 4.17 20.64
C GLU A 263 7.05 2.97 19.86
N TYR A 264 7.20 1.79 20.43
CA TYR A 264 6.82 0.51 19.83
C TYR A 264 5.68 -0.12 20.61
N TRP A 265 4.62 -0.54 19.89
CA TRP A 265 3.44 -1.09 20.52
C TRP A 265 3.67 -2.50 21.06
N ASN A 266 3.42 -2.68 22.34
CA ASN A 266 3.45 -3.98 22.99
C ASN A 266 2.05 -4.37 23.46
N ALA A 267 1.38 -5.24 22.71
CA ALA A 267 0.02 -5.68 23.01
C ALA A 267 -0.05 -6.54 24.29
N SER A 268 1.05 -7.22 24.67
CA SER A 268 1.08 -8.05 25.88
C SER A 268 1.00 -7.22 27.16
N THR A 269 1.53 -6.01 27.13
CA THR A 269 1.48 -5.06 28.26
C THR A 269 0.48 -3.94 28.06
N ASN A 270 -0.10 -3.83 26.84
CA ASN A 270 -0.97 -2.74 26.41
C ASN A 270 -0.27 -1.36 26.56
N GLN A 271 1.00 -1.28 26.16
CA GLN A 271 1.81 -0.07 26.33
C GLN A 271 2.65 0.25 25.10
N TRP A 272 2.96 1.52 24.94
CA TRP A 272 3.97 2.03 24.03
C TRP A 272 5.33 2.03 24.72
N ILE A 273 6.30 1.27 24.19
CA ILE A 273 7.64 1.12 24.76
C ILE A 273 8.63 1.94 23.95
N LYS A 274 9.31 2.88 24.60
CA LYS A 274 10.20 3.82 23.93
C LYS A 274 11.60 3.21 23.67
N GLY A 275 12.13 3.46 22.47
CA GLY A 275 13.54 3.27 22.11
C GLY A 275 13.99 1.85 21.82
N ASN A 276 13.13 0.84 21.95
CA ASN A 276 13.50 -0.56 21.70
C ASN A 276 12.51 -1.24 20.73
N GLU A 277 12.90 -1.42 19.48
CA GLU A 277 12.04 -2.05 18.44
C GLU A 277 11.72 -3.52 18.73
N ASN A 278 12.53 -4.21 19.54
CA ASN A 278 12.29 -5.61 19.90
C ASN A 278 11.06 -5.79 20.80
N GLU A 279 10.63 -4.74 21.48
CA GLU A 279 9.43 -4.74 22.30
C GLU A 279 8.12 -4.69 21.48
N ALA A 280 8.21 -4.36 20.18
CA ALA A 280 7.05 -4.39 19.32
C ALA A 280 6.50 -5.80 19.17
N THR A 281 5.24 -6.02 19.57
CA THR A 281 4.53 -7.28 19.33
C THR A 281 3.88 -7.30 17.95
N VAL A 282 3.40 -8.47 17.53
CA VAL A 282 2.65 -8.60 16.28
C VAL A 282 1.35 -7.80 16.36
N LEU A 283 1.12 -6.94 15.39
CA LEU A 283 -0.12 -6.18 15.19
C LEU A 283 -1.08 -6.92 14.26
N ILE A 284 -0.55 -7.43 13.14
CA ILE A 284 -1.30 -8.20 12.14
C ILE A 284 -0.53 -9.50 11.90
N GLU A 285 -1.13 -10.61 12.28
CA GLU A 285 -0.60 -11.95 12.02
C GLU A 285 -1.01 -12.38 10.61
N ASP A 286 -0.13 -12.09 9.64
CA ASP A 286 -0.32 -12.39 8.23
C ASP A 286 1.00 -12.24 7.48
N LYS A 287 1.06 -12.69 6.22
CA LYS A 287 2.15 -12.36 5.30
C LYS A 287 1.88 -11.01 4.65
N VAL A 288 2.48 -9.98 5.22
CA VAL A 288 2.27 -8.59 4.81
C VAL A 288 3.41 -8.15 3.90
N GLY A 289 3.10 -7.92 2.64
CA GLY A 289 4.01 -7.36 1.65
C GLY A 289 3.99 -5.83 1.62
N GLU A 290 4.06 -5.24 0.44
CA GLU A 290 3.96 -3.79 0.25
C GLU A 290 2.63 -3.29 0.82
N LEU A 291 2.72 -2.25 1.65
CA LEU A 291 1.58 -1.81 2.45
C LEU A 291 1.42 -0.29 2.49
N SER A 292 0.20 0.14 2.70
CA SER A 292 -0.15 1.50 3.09
C SER A 292 -1.36 1.49 4.03
N PHE A 293 -1.54 2.54 4.81
CA PHE A 293 -2.71 2.66 5.69
C PHE A 293 -3.09 4.12 5.91
N ILE A 294 -4.36 4.33 6.23
CA ILE A 294 -4.94 5.63 6.53
C ILE A 294 -5.92 5.51 7.71
N TYR A 295 -6.31 6.67 8.26
CA TYR A 295 -7.53 6.80 9.05
C TYR A 295 -8.60 7.49 8.20
N ASN A 296 -9.72 6.82 7.94
CA ASN A 296 -10.84 7.43 7.24
C ASN A 296 -11.74 8.15 8.24
N GLU A 297 -11.84 9.48 8.09
CA GLU A 297 -12.57 10.36 9.02
C GLU A 297 -14.10 10.23 8.88
N THR A 298 -14.60 9.80 7.73
CA THR A 298 -16.03 9.60 7.51
C THR A 298 -16.53 8.37 8.26
N HIS A 299 -15.85 7.26 8.09
CA HIS A 299 -16.21 5.97 8.70
C HIS A 299 -15.60 5.74 10.08
N LYS A 300 -14.72 6.65 10.55
CA LYS A 300 -14.00 6.53 11.84
C LYS A 300 -13.24 5.21 11.96
N LYS A 301 -12.57 4.80 10.87
CA LYS A 301 -11.83 3.54 10.78
C LYS A 301 -10.39 3.75 10.32
N TRP A 302 -9.48 3.02 10.94
CA TRP A 302 -8.20 2.73 10.35
C TRP A 302 -8.37 1.69 9.23
N ILE A 303 -7.74 1.91 8.12
CA ILE A 303 -7.78 1.03 6.95
C ILE A 303 -6.34 0.75 6.55
N ILE A 304 -5.96 -0.51 6.46
CA ILE A 304 -4.68 -0.95 5.88
C ILE A 304 -4.96 -1.75 4.62
N ALA A 305 -4.17 -1.51 3.59
CA ALA A 305 -4.11 -2.32 2.37
C ALA A 305 -2.69 -2.83 2.17
N TYR A 306 -2.53 -4.11 1.83
CA TYR A 306 -1.24 -4.73 1.60
C TYR A 306 -1.31 -5.89 0.60
N PHE A 307 -0.22 -6.15 -0.09
CA PHE A 307 -0.10 -7.33 -0.92
C PHE A 307 0.12 -8.58 -0.06
N ASN A 308 -0.66 -9.63 -0.32
CA ASN A 308 -0.49 -10.96 0.27
C ASN A 308 -0.18 -11.98 -0.82
N ALA A 309 1.05 -12.49 -0.81
CA ALA A 309 1.53 -13.39 -1.86
C ALA A 309 0.86 -14.77 -1.83
N ASP A 310 0.51 -15.28 -0.65
CA ASP A 310 -0.13 -16.60 -0.50
C ASP A 310 -1.56 -16.59 -1.02
N ARG A 311 -2.32 -15.54 -0.72
CA ARG A 311 -3.68 -15.34 -1.25
C ARG A 311 -3.68 -14.79 -2.67
N TYR A 312 -2.56 -14.31 -3.13
CA TYR A 312 -2.37 -13.65 -4.43
C TYR A 312 -3.38 -12.52 -4.64
N ASN A 313 -3.45 -11.63 -3.67
CA ASN A 313 -4.39 -10.52 -3.67
C ASN A 313 -3.83 -9.27 -2.96
N ILE A 314 -4.49 -8.14 -3.17
CA ILE A 314 -4.42 -7.02 -2.24
C ILE A 314 -5.44 -7.28 -1.15
N THR A 315 -4.96 -7.40 0.07
CA THR A 315 -5.79 -7.59 1.27
C THR A 315 -6.02 -6.24 1.93
N MET A 316 -7.25 -6.02 2.40
CA MET A 316 -7.62 -4.90 3.25
C MET A 316 -8.04 -5.41 4.63
N ARG A 317 -7.70 -4.66 5.68
CA ARG A 317 -8.25 -4.83 7.04
C ARG A 317 -8.63 -3.48 7.62
N THR A 318 -9.53 -3.47 8.58
CA THR A 318 -9.98 -2.27 9.27
C THR A 318 -9.90 -2.42 10.78
N ALA A 319 -9.77 -1.30 11.49
CA ALA A 319 -9.82 -1.24 12.94
C ALA A 319 -10.42 0.07 13.43
N GLU A 320 -10.99 0.10 14.62
CA GLU A 320 -11.42 1.34 15.28
C GLU A 320 -10.23 2.06 15.92
N ASP A 321 -9.32 1.29 16.50
CA ASP A 321 -8.06 1.78 17.06
C ASP A 321 -6.88 1.24 16.25
N ILE A 322 -5.82 2.03 16.08
CA ILE A 322 -4.61 1.63 15.34
C ILE A 322 -3.93 0.41 15.98
N THR A 323 -4.08 0.25 17.28
CA THR A 323 -3.55 -0.89 18.05
C THR A 323 -4.39 -2.15 17.90
N GLY A 324 -5.51 -2.08 17.19
CA GLY A 324 -6.43 -3.18 16.94
C GLY A 324 -7.56 -3.31 17.98
N PRO A 325 -8.35 -4.38 17.93
CA PRO A 325 -8.19 -5.52 17.00
C PRO A 325 -8.49 -5.11 15.54
N TRP A 326 -7.70 -5.66 14.63
CA TRP A 326 -7.94 -5.52 13.20
C TRP A 326 -8.93 -6.60 12.71
N SER A 327 -9.74 -6.23 11.74
CA SER A 327 -10.75 -7.13 11.15
C SER A 327 -10.11 -8.36 10.51
N GLU A 328 -10.93 -9.36 10.20
CA GLU A 328 -10.57 -10.40 9.24
C GLU A 328 -10.18 -9.79 7.88
N PRO A 329 -9.36 -10.50 7.06
CA PRO A 329 -8.92 -9.99 5.77
C PRO A 329 -10.07 -9.89 4.77
N TYR A 330 -10.19 -8.76 4.09
CA TYR A 330 -11.01 -8.57 2.90
C TYR A 330 -10.14 -8.63 1.65
N GLU A 331 -10.63 -9.26 0.59
CA GLU A 331 -10.01 -9.20 -0.73
C GLU A 331 -10.37 -7.87 -1.40
N LEU A 332 -9.39 -6.98 -1.54
CA LEU A 332 -9.57 -5.69 -2.22
C LEU A 332 -9.39 -5.82 -3.74
N ALA A 333 -8.40 -6.59 -4.18
CA ALA A 333 -8.20 -6.93 -5.59
C ALA A 333 -7.49 -8.28 -5.66
N ASN A 334 -7.73 -9.10 -6.68
CA ASN A 334 -7.18 -10.44 -6.78
C ASN A 334 -6.42 -10.70 -8.09
N GLY A 335 -5.47 -11.64 -8.04
CA GLY A 335 -4.63 -11.99 -9.16
C GLY A 335 -5.32 -12.77 -10.29
N ARG A 336 -6.56 -13.21 -10.12
CA ARG A 336 -7.35 -13.83 -11.19
C ARG A 336 -7.88 -12.76 -12.14
N GLU A 337 -8.24 -11.61 -11.60
CA GLU A 337 -8.74 -10.46 -12.34
C GLU A 337 -7.60 -9.55 -12.82
N TYR A 338 -6.63 -9.31 -11.93
CA TYR A 338 -5.46 -8.46 -12.18
C TYR A 338 -4.19 -9.30 -12.10
N ALA A 339 -3.89 -10.03 -13.17
CA ALA A 339 -2.75 -10.96 -13.21
C ALA A 339 -1.43 -10.27 -12.85
N GLN A 340 -0.67 -10.90 -11.93
CA GLN A 340 0.63 -10.43 -11.45
C GLN A 340 0.58 -9.08 -10.71
N LEU A 341 -0.52 -8.83 -10.02
CA LEU A 341 -0.70 -7.64 -9.18
C LEU A 341 0.23 -7.68 -7.97
N TYR A 342 0.64 -6.50 -7.50
CA TYR A 342 1.34 -6.26 -6.23
C TYR A 342 1.35 -4.76 -5.90
N GLY A 343 1.84 -4.43 -4.71
CA GLY A 343 1.89 -3.04 -4.24
C GLY A 343 0.48 -2.47 -4.04
N SER A 344 0.28 -1.75 -2.97
CA SER A 344 -1.00 -1.11 -2.69
C SER A 344 -0.76 0.14 -1.86
N TYR A 345 -0.95 1.32 -2.48
CA TYR A 345 -0.71 2.58 -1.80
C TYR A 345 -1.95 3.47 -1.89
N ILE A 346 -2.59 3.64 -0.75
CA ILE A 346 -3.85 4.39 -0.64
C ILE A 346 -3.58 5.87 -0.86
N HIS A 347 -4.39 6.49 -1.72
CA HIS A 347 -4.31 7.92 -2.00
C HIS A 347 -4.83 8.75 -0.82
N PRO A 348 -4.18 9.86 -0.44
CA PRO A 348 -4.62 10.71 0.69
C PRO A 348 -6.05 11.25 0.57
N LEU A 349 -6.62 11.41 -0.60
CA LEU A 349 -8.03 11.78 -0.78
C LEU A 349 -9.00 10.77 -0.16
N SER A 350 -8.57 9.53 0.09
CA SER A 350 -9.38 8.51 0.75
C SER A 350 -9.50 8.69 2.27
N VAL A 351 -8.89 9.73 2.83
CA VAL A 351 -9.04 10.09 4.27
C VAL A 351 -10.48 10.51 4.60
N THR A 352 -11.24 10.99 3.61
CA THR A 352 -12.65 11.34 3.77
C THR A 352 -13.49 10.71 2.66
N GLY A 353 -14.81 10.58 2.93
CA GLY A 353 -15.79 10.04 1.97
C GLY A 353 -15.75 8.52 1.88
N ASP A 354 -16.48 8.02 0.90
CA ASP A 354 -16.79 6.60 0.72
C ASP A 354 -15.92 5.93 -0.36
N ASN A 355 -15.03 6.66 -0.99
CA ASN A 355 -14.16 6.13 -2.03
C ASN A 355 -12.75 5.85 -1.49
N LEU A 356 -12.27 4.63 -1.70
CA LEU A 356 -10.90 4.24 -1.45
C LEU A 356 -10.16 4.20 -2.79
N TYR A 357 -9.34 5.20 -3.05
CA TYR A 357 -8.43 5.22 -4.19
C TYR A 357 -7.06 4.68 -3.78
N PHE A 358 -6.48 3.83 -4.61
CA PHE A 358 -5.14 3.31 -4.37
C PHE A 358 -4.41 3.00 -5.67
N THR A 359 -3.10 3.09 -5.64
CA THR A 359 -2.24 2.62 -6.73
C THR A 359 -1.97 1.13 -6.57
N MET A 360 -1.90 0.42 -7.68
CA MET A 360 -1.59 -1.00 -7.77
C MET A 360 -0.67 -1.25 -8.95
N SER A 361 0.36 -2.05 -8.75
CA SER A 361 1.29 -2.45 -9.80
C SER A 361 0.94 -3.79 -10.41
N MET A 362 1.30 -3.99 -11.67
CA MET A 362 1.22 -5.28 -12.33
C MET A 362 2.58 -5.61 -12.96
N TRP A 363 3.12 -6.77 -12.62
CA TRP A 363 4.47 -7.17 -13.00
C TRP A 363 4.68 -7.37 -14.50
N MET A 364 3.70 -7.93 -15.22
CA MET A 364 3.85 -8.19 -16.65
C MET A 364 3.92 -6.89 -17.48
N PRO A 365 2.98 -5.92 -17.33
CA PRO A 365 3.14 -4.63 -18.01
C PRO A 365 4.20 -3.76 -17.34
N TYR A 366 4.62 -4.09 -16.12
CA TYR A 366 5.53 -3.34 -15.27
C TYR A 366 5.13 -1.85 -15.21
N ASN A 367 3.88 -1.63 -14.83
CA ASN A 367 3.28 -0.31 -14.75
C ASN A 367 2.31 -0.23 -13.58
N VAL A 368 2.01 1.02 -13.19
CA VAL A 368 1.13 1.37 -12.09
C VAL A 368 -0.23 1.76 -12.62
N PHE A 369 -1.28 1.33 -11.92
CA PHE A 369 -2.67 1.61 -12.21
C PHE A 369 -3.35 2.27 -11.02
N LEU A 370 -4.30 3.15 -11.27
CA LEU A 370 -5.19 3.70 -10.26
C LEU A 370 -6.42 2.80 -10.14
N MET A 371 -6.70 2.41 -8.91
CA MET A 371 -7.84 1.59 -8.52
C MET A 371 -8.80 2.41 -7.65
N LYS A 372 -10.08 2.07 -7.70
CA LYS A 372 -11.12 2.61 -6.83
C LYS A 372 -11.91 1.47 -6.21
N ALA A 373 -12.24 1.59 -4.94
CA ALA A 373 -13.23 0.77 -4.24
C ALA A 373 -14.21 1.68 -3.51
N GLU A 374 -15.45 1.23 -3.35
CA GLU A 374 -16.43 1.92 -2.53
C GLU A 374 -16.45 1.31 -1.13
N LEU A 375 -16.40 2.17 -0.13
CA LEU A 375 -16.49 1.84 1.27
C LEU A 375 -17.95 1.99 1.72
N ALA A 376 -18.51 1.05 2.44
CA ALA A 376 -19.87 1.13 2.92
C ALA A 376 -20.02 0.52 4.31
N ASP A 377 -20.87 1.12 5.13
CA ASP A 377 -21.32 0.54 6.39
C ASP A 377 -22.59 -0.30 6.18
N MET A 378 -22.68 -1.46 6.84
CA MET A 378 -23.83 -2.38 6.72
C MET A 378 -25.18 -1.82 7.25
N GLY A 379 -25.24 -0.55 7.60
CA GLY A 379 -26.47 0.11 8.07
C GLY A 379 -27.20 0.96 7.03
N GLU A 380 -26.68 1.04 5.79
CA GLU A 380 -27.20 1.94 4.75
C GLU A 380 -27.99 1.21 3.63
N PHE A 381 -28.63 0.07 3.96
CA PHE A 381 -29.54 -0.66 3.05
C PHE A 381 -30.98 -0.60 3.47
#